data_4a58fd819698ed055d8502c7c5a8e646
#
_entry.id   4a58fd819698ed055d8502c7c5a8e646
#
_cell.length_a   1.000
_cell.length_b   1.000
_cell.length_c   1.000
_cell.angle_alpha   90.00
_cell.angle_beta   90.00
_cell.angle_gamma   90.00
#
_symmetry.space_group_name_H-M   'P 1'
#
loop_
_entity.id
_entity.type
_entity.pdbx_description
1 polymer ?
#
loop_
_entity_poly.entity_id
_entity_poly.type
_entity_poly.pdbx_seq_one_letter_code
_entity_poly.pdbx_strand_id
1 'polypeptide(L)'
;MVATRKDREVSLTKAEKTDIIQQYNVHPGDTGSPEVQIALLTTRISQLTEHLKVHKHDEHSRRGLYKLVGARRRHLAYLKNNDADRYRKIVERLGLRK
;
A
#
# COMPACT_ATOMS: atom_id res chain seq x y z
N MET A 1 -22.23 9.84 11.45
CA MET A 1 -21.97 8.59 12.14
C MET A 1 -20.49 8.23 12.06
N VAL A 2 -19.95 7.72 13.12
CA VAL A 2 -18.55 7.34 13.15
C VAL A 2 -18.33 6.06 12.34
N ALA A 3 -17.24 5.99 11.59
CA ALA A 3 -16.87 4.77 10.90
C ALA A 3 -16.71 3.62 11.88
N THR A 4 -17.04 2.41 11.47
CA THR A 4 -16.89 1.24 12.33
C THR A 4 -15.40 1.02 12.63
N ARG A 5 -15.11 0.28 13.71
CA ARG A 5 -13.74 -0.09 14.02
C ARG A 5 -13.09 -0.81 12.86
N LYS A 6 -13.85 -1.68 12.21
CA LYS A 6 -13.36 -2.46 11.10
C LYS A 6 -12.86 -1.55 9.97
N ASP A 7 -13.60 -0.51 9.66
CA ASP A 7 -13.19 0.44 8.62
C ASP A 7 -11.93 1.17 9.02
N ARG A 8 -11.79 1.56 10.30
CA ARG A 8 -10.59 2.21 10.80
C ARG A 8 -9.37 1.31 10.76
N GLU A 9 -9.57 0.02 11.06
CA GLU A 9 -8.48 -0.95 11.12
C GLU A 9 -7.89 -1.28 9.76
N VAL A 10 -8.70 -1.21 8.70
CA VAL A 10 -8.28 -1.64 7.36
C VAL A 10 -8.16 -0.52 6.35
N SER A 11 -8.44 0.71 6.75
CA SER A 11 -8.38 1.87 5.85
C SER A 11 -7.43 2.90 6.42
N LEU A 12 -6.68 3.52 5.52
CA LEU A 12 -5.79 4.62 5.89
C LEU A 12 -6.61 5.85 6.18
N THR A 13 -6.26 6.56 7.26
CA THR A 13 -6.80 7.87 7.52
C THR A 13 -6.23 8.88 6.53
N LYS A 14 -6.89 10.02 6.41
CA LYS A 14 -6.40 11.09 5.54
C LYS A 14 -4.99 11.55 5.95
N ALA A 15 -4.74 11.65 7.26
CA ALA A 15 -3.44 12.05 7.78
C ALA A 15 -2.36 11.02 7.41
N GLU A 16 -2.67 9.73 7.56
CA GLU A 16 -1.73 8.67 7.21
C GLU A 16 -1.40 8.67 5.72
N LYS A 17 -2.41 8.86 4.86
CA LYS A 17 -2.19 8.96 3.42
C LYS A 17 -1.30 10.14 3.07
N THR A 18 -1.56 11.29 3.68
CA THR A 18 -0.76 12.49 3.45
C THR A 18 0.69 12.27 3.82
N ASP A 19 0.94 11.66 4.98
CA ASP A 19 2.30 11.37 5.42
C ASP A 19 3.03 10.46 4.44
N ILE A 20 2.37 9.40 3.99
CA ILE A 20 2.97 8.45 3.05
C ILE A 20 3.27 9.14 1.71
N ILE A 21 2.34 9.95 1.22
CA ILE A 21 2.53 10.69 -0.02
C ILE A 21 3.74 11.60 0.08
N GLN A 22 3.88 12.32 1.20
CA GLN A 22 5.02 13.21 1.42
C GLN A 22 6.34 12.47 1.51
N GLN A 23 6.35 11.29 2.14
CA GLN A 23 7.57 10.49 2.29
C GLN A 23 8.06 9.88 0.98
N TYR A 24 7.15 9.53 0.08
CA TYR A 24 7.48 8.75 -1.11
C TYR A 24 7.27 9.50 -2.42
N ASN A 25 6.82 10.75 -2.38
CA ASN A 25 6.62 11.50 -3.61
C ASN A 25 7.94 11.73 -4.36
N VAL A 26 7.84 11.80 -5.67
CA VAL A 26 8.98 12.05 -6.54
C VAL A 26 9.23 13.56 -6.65
N HIS A 27 8.18 14.34 -6.51
CA HIS A 27 8.24 15.79 -6.51
C HIS A 27 7.12 16.36 -5.64
N PRO A 28 7.19 17.62 -5.21
CA PRO A 28 6.12 18.23 -4.43
C PRO A 28 4.78 18.15 -5.16
N GLY A 29 3.75 17.77 -4.42
CA GLY A 29 2.41 17.61 -4.99
C GLY A 29 2.15 16.30 -5.69
N ASP A 30 3.14 15.40 -5.76
CA ASP A 30 2.96 14.11 -6.38
C ASP A 30 2.09 13.21 -5.50
N THR A 31 0.95 12.76 -6.05
CA THR A 31 0.06 11.82 -5.38
C THR A 31 -0.17 10.55 -6.20
N GLY A 32 0.37 10.49 -7.41
CA GLY A 32 0.07 9.43 -8.35
C GLY A 32 1.25 8.66 -8.90
N SER A 33 2.48 8.93 -8.44
CA SER A 33 3.63 8.19 -8.93
C SER A 33 3.55 6.72 -8.51
N PRO A 34 4.21 5.80 -9.24
CA PRO A 34 4.26 4.40 -8.83
C PRO A 34 4.80 4.22 -7.42
N GLU A 35 5.80 4.99 -7.02
CA GLU A 35 6.36 4.89 -5.67
C GLU A 35 5.33 5.21 -4.60
N VAL A 36 4.57 6.29 -4.76
CA VAL A 36 3.51 6.65 -3.83
C VAL A 36 2.44 5.57 -3.77
N GLN A 37 2.01 5.08 -4.93
CA GLN A 37 0.98 4.04 -4.97
C GLN A 37 1.45 2.74 -4.31
N ILE A 38 2.69 2.33 -4.56
CA ILE A 38 3.26 1.13 -3.95
C ILE A 38 3.34 1.29 -2.42
N ALA A 39 3.75 2.46 -1.95
CA ALA A 39 3.85 2.73 -0.51
C ALA A 39 2.48 2.68 0.16
N LEU A 40 1.47 3.30 -0.44
CA LEU A 40 0.10 3.29 0.08
C LEU A 40 -0.46 1.86 0.11
N LEU A 41 -0.26 1.10 -0.95
CA LEU A 41 -0.70 -0.29 -1.02
C LEU A 41 0.00 -1.15 0.02
N THR A 42 1.30 -0.96 0.22
CA THR A 42 2.06 -1.71 1.21
C THR A 42 1.54 -1.47 2.62
N THR A 43 1.24 -0.22 2.96
CA THR A 43 0.68 0.11 4.27
C THR A 43 -0.69 -0.53 4.47
N ARG A 44 -1.56 -0.46 3.46
CA ARG A 44 -2.89 -1.08 3.54
C ARG A 44 -2.80 -2.60 3.65
N ILE A 45 -1.89 -3.22 2.90
CA ILE A 45 -1.65 -4.66 2.97
C ILE A 45 -1.23 -5.05 4.38
N SER A 46 -0.32 -4.30 4.98
CA SER A 46 0.13 -4.54 6.33
C SER A 46 -1.01 -4.45 7.35
N GLN A 47 -1.85 -3.43 7.25
CA GLN A 47 -2.99 -3.25 8.13
C GLN A 47 -4.00 -4.39 7.98
N LEU A 48 -4.29 -4.80 6.75
CA LEU A 48 -5.23 -5.89 6.50
C LEU A 48 -4.68 -7.22 6.99
N THR A 49 -3.38 -7.44 6.83
CA THR A 49 -2.71 -8.65 7.31
C THR A 49 -2.86 -8.76 8.82
N GLU A 50 -2.62 -7.67 9.55
CA GLU A 50 -2.80 -7.65 11.00
C GLU A 50 -4.26 -7.87 11.39
N HIS A 51 -5.20 -7.25 10.65
CA HIS A 51 -6.62 -7.46 10.88
C HIS A 51 -7.00 -8.93 10.75
N LEU A 52 -6.49 -9.62 9.73
CA LEU A 52 -6.81 -11.02 9.48
C LEU A 52 -6.19 -11.98 10.50
N LYS A 53 -5.15 -11.59 11.21
CA LYS A 53 -4.62 -12.38 12.31
C LYS A 53 -5.63 -12.52 13.45
N VAL A 54 -6.43 -11.49 13.66
CA VAL A 54 -7.47 -11.46 14.70
C VAL A 54 -8.81 -11.97 14.16
N HIS A 55 -9.14 -11.59 12.93
CA HIS A 55 -10.42 -11.92 12.29
C HIS A 55 -10.21 -12.92 11.16
N LYS A 56 -9.85 -14.14 11.52
CA LYS A 56 -9.43 -15.19 10.55
C LYS A 56 -10.48 -15.55 9.52
N HIS A 57 -11.76 -15.38 9.85
CA HIS A 57 -12.87 -15.77 8.97
C HIS A 57 -13.46 -14.61 8.20
N ASP A 58 -12.79 -13.47 8.17
CA ASP A 58 -13.24 -12.31 7.41
C ASP A 58 -12.85 -12.47 5.94
N GLU A 59 -13.68 -13.17 5.19
CA GLU A 59 -13.42 -13.47 3.78
C GLU A 59 -13.45 -12.23 2.90
N HIS A 60 -14.25 -11.24 3.26
CA HIS A 60 -14.29 -9.98 2.53
C HIS A 60 -12.94 -9.26 2.60
N SER A 61 -12.38 -9.17 3.79
CA SER A 61 -11.05 -8.55 3.97
C SER A 61 -9.95 -9.37 3.30
N ARG A 62 -10.08 -10.70 3.29
CA ARG A 62 -9.11 -11.57 2.63
C ARG A 62 -9.09 -11.32 1.12
N ARG A 63 -10.25 -11.20 0.50
CA ARG A 63 -10.36 -10.86 -0.93
C ARG A 63 -9.77 -9.49 -1.21
N GLY A 64 -10.05 -8.52 -0.33
CA GLY A 64 -9.46 -7.19 -0.44
C GLY A 64 -7.95 -7.22 -0.38
N LEU A 65 -7.39 -8.02 0.53
CA LEU A 65 -5.94 -8.20 0.64
C LEU A 65 -5.35 -8.73 -0.66
N TYR A 66 -5.95 -9.75 -1.26
CA TYR A 66 -5.44 -10.31 -2.52
C TYR A 66 -5.49 -9.31 -3.66
N LYS A 67 -6.53 -8.48 -3.71
CA LYS A 67 -6.62 -7.41 -4.71
C LYS A 67 -5.52 -6.38 -4.54
N LEU A 68 -5.23 -6.01 -3.30
CA LEU A 68 -4.16 -5.05 -3.01
C LEU A 68 -2.78 -5.61 -3.38
N VAL A 69 -2.53 -6.88 -3.07
CA VAL A 69 -1.27 -7.54 -3.43
C VAL A 69 -1.12 -7.58 -4.95
N GLY A 70 -2.19 -7.92 -5.67
CA GLY A 70 -2.17 -7.93 -7.13
C GLY A 70 -1.90 -6.55 -7.72
N ALA A 71 -2.53 -5.51 -7.17
CA ALA A 71 -2.31 -4.14 -7.60
C ALA A 71 -0.86 -3.71 -7.37
N ARG A 72 -0.31 -4.03 -6.19
CA ARG A 72 1.09 -3.71 -5.90
C ARG A 72 2.05 -4.38 -6.87
N ARG A 73 1.80 -5.64 -7.22
CA ARG A 73 2.62 -6.36 -8.18
C ARG A 73 2.61 -5.68 -9.55
N ARG A 74 1.45 -5.19 -9.99
CA ARG A 74 1.35 -4.49 -11.27
C ARG A 74 2.14 -3.19 -11.26
N HIS A 75 2.05 -2.42 -10.19
CA HIS A 75 2.81 -1.18 -10.06
C HIS A 75 4.32 -1.46 -10.00
N LEU A 76 4.73 -2.49 -9.28
CA LEU A 76 6.14 -2.88 -9.22
C LEU A 76 6.66 -3.35 -10.57
N ALA A 77 5.88 -4.14 -11.29
CA ALA A 77 6.27 -4.61 -12.62
C ALA A 77 6.40 -3.45 -13.60
N TYR A 78 5.46 -2.52 -13.56
CA TYR A 78 5.52 -1.30 -14.37
C TYR A 78 6.81 -0.52 -14.09
N LEU A 79 7.10 -0.29 -12.82
CA LEU A 79 8.28 0.48 -12.42
C LEU A 79 9.57 -0.24 -12.82
N LYS A 80 9.63 -1.55 -12.62
CA LYS A 80 10.79 -2.36 -12.99
C LYS A 80 11.08 -2.27 -14.48
N ASN A 81 10.04 -2.29 -15.31
CA ASN A 81 10.19 -2.24 -16.76
C ASN A 81 10.54 -0.85 -17.29
N ASN A 82 10.13 0.20 -16.57
CA ASN A 82 10.30 1.58 -17.03
C ASN A 82 11.49 2.28 -16.38
N ASP A 83 11.84 1.93 -15.16
CA ASP A 83 12.96 2.53 -14.43
C ASP A 83 13.46 1.59 -13.35
N ALA A 84 14.43 0.76 -13.70
CA ALA A 84 14.96 -0.27 -12.81
C ALA A 84 15.61 0.31 -11.54
N ASP A 85 16.21 1.49 -11.63
CA ASP A 85 16.84 2.12 -10.46
C ASP A 85 15.79 2.55 -9.44
N ARG A 86 14.72 3.16 -9.90
CA ARG A 86 13.60 3.53 -9.03
C ARG A 86 12.95 2.30 -8.41
N TYR A 87 12.81 1.23 -9.18
CA TYR A 87 12.28 -0.05 -8.70
C TYR A 87 13.13 -0.59 -7.56
N ARG A 88 14.44 -0.64 -7.73
CA ARG A 88 15.34 -1.13 -6.68
C ARG A 88 15.26 -0.29 -5.43
N LYS A 89 15.22 1.04 -5.58
CA LYS A 89 15.15 1.95 -4.45
C LYS A 89 13.87 1.76 -3.63
N ILE A 90 12.72 1.62 -4.29
CA ILE A 90 11.47 1.46 -3.56
C ILE A 90 11.36 0.08 -2.90
N VAL A 91 11.82 -0.98 -3.58
CA VAL A 91 11.84 -2.32 -3.02
C VAL A 91 12.71 -2.36 -1.76
N GLU A 92 13.88 -1.76 -1.82
CA GLU A 92 14.80 -1.71 -0.70
C GLU A 92 14.22 -0.88 0.46
N ARG A 93 13.67 0.29 0.14
CA ARG A 93 13.12 1.21 1.13
C ARG A 93 11.94 0.62 1.88
N LEU A 94 11.09 -0.14 1.20
CA LEU A 94 9.91 -0.79 1.80
C LEU A 94 10.19 -2.20 2.30
N GLY A 95 11.37 -2.72 2.07
CA GLY A 95 11.73 -4.07 2.50
C GLY A 95 10.95 -5.16 1.76
N LEU A 96 10.57 -4.91 0.52
CA LEU A 96 9.78 -5.86 -0.26
C LEU A 96 10.68 -6.91 -0.90
N ARG A 97 10.12 -8.10 -1.11
CA ARG A 97 10.77 -9.11 -1.93
C ARG A 97 10.53 -8.82 -3.40
N LYS A 98 11.52 -9.15 -4.19
CA LYS A 98 11.41 -9.00 -5.65
C LYS A 98 10.32 -9.88 -6.24
#